data_49e434f5bce7b5cfd16bf9809d65b8e7
#
_entry.id   49e434f5bce7b5cfd16bf9809d65b8e7
#
_cell.length_a   1.000
_cell.length_b   1.000
_cell.length_c   1.000
_cell.angle_alpha   90.00
_cell.angle_beta   90.00
_cell.angle_gamma   90.00
#
_symmetry.space_group_name_H-M   'P 1'
#
loop_
_entity.id
_entity.type
_entity.pdbx_description
1 polymer ?
#
loop_
_entity_poly.entity_id
_entity_poly.type
_entity_poly.pdbx_seq_one_letter_code
_entity_poly.pdbx_strand_id
1 'polypeptide(L)'
;MPDMFAAETIKKRATADEIQADLQERIDRLIARDDKFRDCTAPRPHLTRATRAGAPNWTVHGFPGLPSGGYGALVKIIDQARSEYELAD
;
A
#
# COMPACT_ATOMS: atom_id res chain seq x y z
N MET A 1 -20.23 14.11 -19.20
CA MET A 1 -19.75 13.73 -18.03
C MET A 1 -18.44 13.16 -17.99
N PRO A 2 -17.57 13.63 -18.67
CA PRO A 2 -16.22 13.12 -18.73
C PRO A 2 -15.43 13.31 -17.47
N ASP A 3 -15.88 14.19 -16.64
CA ASP A 3 -15.13 14.50 -15.45
C ASP A 3 -15.06 13.33 -14.48
N MET A 4 -15.95 12.39 -14.59
CA MET A 4 -15.88 11.26 -13.70
C MET A 4 -14.60 10.47 -13.92
N PHE A 5 -14.02 10.53 -15.10
CA PHE A 5 -12.79 9.82 -15.36
C PHE A 5 -11.60 10.48 -14.68
N ALA A 6 -11.63 11.77 -14.57
CA ALA A 6 -10.55 12.48 -13.90
C ALA A 6 -10.51 12.11 -12.44
N ALA A 7 -11.66 11.93 -11.82
CA ALA A 7 -11.70 11.59 -10.42
C ALA A 7 -11.03 10.25 -10.13
N GLU A 8 -11.09 9.34 -11.08
CA GLU A 8 -10.52 8.02 -10.87
C GLU A 8 -9.01 8.01 -10.89
N THR A 9 -8.40 9.02 -11.46
CA THR A 9 -6.95 9.05 -11.57
C THR A 9 -6.29 9.88 -10.50
N ILE A 10 -7.06 10.53 -9.65
CA ILE A 10 -6.51 11.39 -8.62
C ILE A 10 -6.12 10.54 -7.42
N LYS A 11 -4.84 10.56 -7.08
CA LYS A 11 -4.33 9.88 -5.90
C LYS A 11 -4.14 10.87 -4.77
N LYS A 12 -4.34 10.38 -3.57
CA LYS A 12 -4.10 11.19 -2.37
C LYS A 12 -2.61 11.25 -2.09
N ARG A 13 -2.09 12.44 -1.91
CA ARG A 13 -0.68 12.60 -1.54
C ARG A 13 -0.51 12.39 -0.05
N ALA A 14 0.49 11.62 0.33
CA ALA A 14 0.73 11.28 1.72
C ALA A 14 2.23 11.07 1.96
N THR A 15 2.66 11.33 3.18
CA THR A 15 4.05 11.09 3.56
C THR A 15 4.26 9.60 3.77
N ALA A 16 5.54 9.19 3.86
CA ALA A 16 5.87 7.80 4.14
C ALA A 16 5.26 7.36 5.47
N ASP A 17 5.30 8.23 6.48
CA ASP A 17 4.71 7.88 7.78
C ASP A 17 3.21 7.66 7.68
N GLU A 18 2.52 8.50 6.92
CA GLU A 18 1.08 8.38 6.76
C GLU A 18 0.70 7.10 6.01
N ILE A 19 1.45 6.79 4.94
CA ILE A 19 1.18 5.58 4.18
C ILE A 19 1.47 4.36 5.03
N GLN A 20 2.58 4.37 5.79
CA GLN A 20 2.91 3.24 6.65
C GLN A 20 1.84 3.01 7.71
N ALA A 21 1.31 4.08 8.29
CA ALA A 21 0.24 3.97 9.28
C ALA A 21 -1.02 3.37 8.66
N ASP A 22 -1.35 3.78 7.44
CA ASP A 22 -2.50 3.23 6.75
C ASP A 22 -2.31 1.76 6.41
N LEU A 23 -1.10 1.39 5.98
CA LEU A 23 -0.80 0.00 5.70
C LEU A 23 -0.91 -0.85 6.97
N GLN A 24 -0.45 -0.33 8.10
CA GLN A 24 -0.56 -1.05 9.36
C GLN A 24 -2.03 -1.29 9.73
N GLU A 25 -2.87 -0.31 9.49
CA GLU A 25 -4.30 -0.48 9.76
C GLU A 25 -4.90 -1.57 8.90
N ARG A 26 -4.53 -1.62 7.63
CA ARG A 26 -5.00 -2.67 6.71
C ARG A 26 -4.50 -4.05 7.15
N ILE A 27 -3.25 -4.12 7.60
CA ILE A 27 -2.68 -5.36 8.11
C ILE A 27 -3.39 -5.78 9.39
N ASP A 28 -3.71 -4.83 10.27
CA ASP A 28 -4.43 -5.14 11.49
C ASP A 28 -5.79 -5.76 11.20
N ARG A 29 -6.48 -5.27 10.17
CA ARG A 29 -7.76 -5.88 9.77
C ARG A 29 -7.57 -7.28 9.23
N LEU A 30 -6.47 -7.52 8.52
CA LEU A 30 -6.16 -8.86 8.04
C LEU A 30 -5.88 -9.79 9.21
N ILE A 31 -5.12 -9.33 10.21
CA ILE A 31 -4.83 -10.11 11.40
C ILE A 31 -6.12 -10.50 12.12
N ALA A 32 -7.07 -9.58 12.18
CA ALA A 32 -8.35 -9.85 12.83
C ALA A 32 -9.12 -10.97 12.14
N ARG A 33 -8.89 -11.16 10.85
CA ARG A 33 -9.56 -12.20 10.09
C ARG A 33 -8.75 -13.49 9.99
N ASP A 34 -7.43 -13.38 10.12
CA ASP A 34 -6.54 -14.53 9.94
C ASP A 34 -5.34 -14.35 10.86
N ASP A 35 -5.36 -15.06 11.96
CA ASP A 35 -4.35 -14.93 13.02
C ASP A 35 -2.94 -15.28 12.57
N LYS A 36 -2.79 -15.98 11.47
CA LYS A 36 -1.44 -16.35 11.01
C LYS A 36 -0.60 -15.11 10.64
N PHE A 37 -1.25 -13.97 10.44
CA PHE A 37 -0.54 -12.72 10.11
C PHE A 37 -0.18 -11.90 11.35
N ARG A 38 -0.39 -12.43 12.55
CA ARG A 38 -0.24 -11.65 13.79
C ARG A 38 1.12 -10.99 13.99
N ASP A 39 2.16 -11.56 13.38
CA ASP A 39 3.50 -10.99 13.49
C ASP A 39 3.85 -10.01 12.37
N CYS A 40 2.93 -9.80 11.46
CA CYS A 40 3.17 -8.87 10.34
C CYS A 40 3.10 -7.42 10.82
N THR A 41 4.02 -6.61 10.30
CA THR A 41 3.99 -5.18 10.52
C THR A 41 4.13 -4.47 9.19
N ALA A 42 3.70 -3.23 9.13
CA ALA A 42 3.73 -2.48 7.89
C ALA A 42 5.15 -2.11 7.52
N PRO A 43 5.57 -2.41 6.28
CA PRO A 43 6.85 -1.94 5.80
C PRO A 43 6.79 -0.45 5.47
N ARG A 44 7.95 0.19 5.45
CA ARG A 44 8.03 1.61 5.12
C ARG A 44 8.05 1.77 3.61
N PRO A 45 7.24 2.67 3.05
CA PRO A 45 7.28 2.93 1.62
C PRO A 45 8.54 3.67 1.21
N HIS A 46 9.01 3.39 0.00
CA HIS A 46 10.18 4.02 -0.58
C HIS A 46 9.83 4.59 -1.95
N LEU A 47 10.38 5.74 -2.29
CA LEU A 47 10.16 6.35 -3.59
C LEU A 47 10.73 5.47 -4.69
N THR A 48 10.00 5.39 -5.78
CA THR A 48 10.47 4.75 -7.00
C THR A 48 10.18 5.69 -8.15
N ARG A 49 10.85 5.46 -9.27
CA ARG A 49 10.58 6.24 -10.47
C ARG A 49 9.30 5.74 -11.13
N ALA A 50 8.36 6.64 -11.32
CA ALA A 50 7.16 6.31 -12.08
C ALA A 50 7.53 6.17 -13.55
N THR A 51 7.08 5.09 -14.17
CA THR A 51 7.43 4.81 -15.56
C THR A 51 6.48 5.48 -16.55
N ARG A 52 5.34 5.93 -16.06
CA ARG A 52 4.36 6.62 -16.90
C ARG A 52 3.41 7.39 -16.00
N ALA A 53 2.65 8.28 -16.62
CA ALA A 53 1.65 9.05 -15.88
C ALA A 53 0.65 8.11 -15.22
N GLY A 54 0.36 8.36 -13.96
CA GLY A 54 -0.58 7.54 -13.21
C GLY A 54 0.02 6.31 -12.57
N ALA A 55 1.26 5.96 -12.91
CA ALA A 55 1.92 4.83 -12.26
C ALA A 55 2.26 5.18 -10.81
N PRO A 56 2.27 4.19 -9.92
CA PRO A 56 2.68 4.44 -8.54
C PRO A 56 4.12 4.92 -8.47
N ASN A 57 4.38 5.83 -7.55
CA ASN A 57 5.74 6.36 -7.36
C ASN A 57 6.42 5.82 -6.11
N TRP A 58 5.92 4.73 -5.55
CA TRP A 58 6.49 4.14 -4.35
C TRP A 58 6.25 2.64 -4.32
N THR A 59 7.06 1.96 -3.53
CA THR A 59 6.90 0.54 -3.28
C THR A 59 7.46 0.22 -1.89
N VAL A 60 7.39 -1.05 -1.50
CA VAL A 60 7.97 -1.52 -0.25
C VAL A 60 8.95 -2.65 -0.55
N HIS A 61 9.89 -2.87 0.37
CA HIS A 61 10.93 -3.87 0.19
C HIS A 61 10.76 -5.04 1.16
N GLY A 62 9.68 -5.74 1.08
CA GLY A 62 9.46 -6.90 1.93
C GLY A 62 8.39 -6.65 2.96
N PHE A 63 8.11 -7.69 3.73
CA PHE A 63 7.02 -7.66 4.69
C PHE A 63 7.51 -8.26 6.00
N PRO A 64 7.85 -7.42 7.00
CA PRO A 64 8.31 -7.95 8.28
C PRO A 64 7.27 -8.88 8.90
N GLY A 65 7.70 -10.02 9.36
CA GLY A 65 6.79 -10.96 10.01
C GLY A 65 5.90 -11.75 9.07
N LEU A 66 6.21 -11.78 7.79
CA LEU A 66 5.38 -12.48 6.80
C LEU A 66 5.34 -13.99 7.09
N PRO A 67 4.14 -14.57 7.26
CA PRO A 67 4.03 -16.00 7.44
C PRO A 67 4.17 -16.73 6.10
N SER A 68 4.50 -18.02 6.18
CA SER A 68 4.57 -18.86 5.01
C SER A 68 3.21 -18.86 4.31
N GLY A 69 3.22 -18.63 3.00
CA GLY A 69 1.98 -18.61 2.22
C GLY A 69 1.20 -17.33 2.31
N GLY A 70 1.71 -16.30 3.02
CA GLY A 70 0.98 -15.06 3.19
C GLY A 70 1.29 -13.96 2.18
N TYR A 71 2.23 -14.21 1.29
CA TYR A 71 2.72 -13.17 0.39
C TYR A 71 1.61 -12.56 -0.48
N GLY A 72 0.74 -13.41 -1.03
CA GLY A 72 -0.32 -12.93 -1.92
C GLY A 72 -1.28 -11.95 -1.26
N ALA A 73 -1.62 -12.19 0.01
CA ALA A 73 -2.52 -11.28 0.71
C ALA A 73 -1.88 -9.92 0.92
N LEU A 74 -0.59 -9.91 1.27
CA LEU A 74 0.12 -8.66 1.49
C LEU A 74 0.32 -7.90 0.19
N VAL A 75 0.60 -8.60 -0.92
CA VAL A 75 0.73 -7.97 -2.22
C VAL A 75 -0.56 -7.26 -2.61
N LYS A 76 -1.70 -7.87 -2.37
CA LYS A 76 -2.98 -7.23 -2.67
C LYS A 76 -3.17 -5.94 -1.88
N ILE A 77 -2.80 -5.96 -0.61
CA ILE A 77 -2.90 -4.78 0.23
C ILE A 77 -2.01 -3.66 -0.30
N ILE A 78 -0.76 -3.99 -0.64
CA ILE A 78 0.18 -3.00 -1.16
C ILE A 78 -0.29 -2.45 -2.50
N ASP A 79 -0.71 -3.31 -3.41
CA ASP A 79 -1.15 -2.87 -4.73
C ASP A 79 -2.34 -1.94 -4.64
N GLN A 80 -3.28 -2.24 -3.75
CA GLN A 80 -4.42 -1.38 -3.57
C GLN A 80 -4.01 -0.02 -3.00
N ALA A 81 -3.13 -0.01 -2.01
CA ALA A 81 -2.64 1.24 -1.45
C ALA A 81 -1.85 2.05 -2.48
N ARG A 82 -1.08 1.39 -3.32
CA ARG A 82 -0.31 2.08 -4.36
C ARG A 82 -1.23 2.75 -5.38
N SER A 83 -2.42 2.23 -5.58
CA SER A 83 -3.39 2.85 -6.48
C SER A 83 -4.10 4.04 -5.82
N GLU A 84 -4.08 4.12 -4.49
CA GLU A 84 -4.79 5.16 -3.75
C GLU A 84 -3.89 6.32 -3.34
N TYR A 85 -2.60 6.07 -3.17
CA TYR A 85 -1.69 7.08 -2.64
C TYR A 85 -0.53 7.38 -3.57
N GLU A 86 -0.10 8.64 -3.52
CA GLU A 86 1.14 9.08 -4.12
C GLU A 86 2.06 9.51 -2.97
N LEU A 87 3.29 9.02 -2.95
CA LEU A 87 4.23 9.37 -1.90
C LEU A 87 4.75 10.78 -2.11
N ALA A 88 4.63 11.60 -1.08
CA ALA A 88 4.92 13.02 -1.16
C ALA A 88 6.25 13.44 -0.53
N ASP A 89 7.06 12.52 -0.08
CA ASP A 89 8.34 12.86 0.56
C ASP A 89 9.38 13.32 -0.40
#